data_86838e95ca8ee03434f22fde631530bf
#
_entry.id   86838e95ca8ee03434f22fde631530bf
#
_cell.length_a   1.000
_cell.length_b   1.000
_cell.length_c   1.000
_cell.angle_alpha   90.00
_cell.angle_beta   90.00
_cell.angle_gamma   90.00
#
_symmetry.space_group_name_H-M   'P 1'
#
loop_
_entity.id
_entity.type
_entity.pdbx_description
1 polymer ?
#
loop_
_entity_poly.entity_id
_entity_poly.type
_entity_poly.pdbx_seq_one_letter_code
_entity_poly.pdbx_strand_id
1 'polypeptide(L)'
;VAGSSAALNYEYYCYFVVSAFAQATVAFTSQNYGAGQIERCKTIFRQSMLPGLLGCAALNLLIVWQKEFFIRFFTTEPEIIRYAAIRMEYVLLFQFIASSYEISGAALRGIGYSMTPTVLTIFGTCLLRLVWIFTVVPLSKSYETLLAVYPISWVITGISVCTAYAIIRRKAFSLSVLQQQK
;
A
#
# COMPACT_ATOMS: atom_id res chain seq x y z
N VAL A 1 -13.20 3.24 -20.10
CA VAL A 1 -12.40 4.31 -19.51
C VAL A 1 -13.19 5.01 -18.41
N ALA A 2 -14.40 5.55 -18.65
CA ALA A 2 -15.19 6.33 -17.69
C ALA A 2 -15.48 5.59 -16.36
N GLY A 3 -15.90 4.32 -16.40
CA GLY A 3 -16.13 3.52 -15.17
C GLY A 3 -14.87 3.31 -14.33
N SER A 4 -13.73 3.14 -14.99
CA SER A 4 -12.44 3.05 -14.30
C SER A 4 -12.08 4.35 -13.58
N SER A 5 -12.39 5.51 -14.17
CA SER A 5 -12.13 6.81 -13.57
C SER A 5 -13.01 7.08 -12.34
N ALA A 6 -14.27 6.67 -12.36
CA ALA A 6 -15.17 6.78 -11.23
C ALA A 6 -14.65 5.97 -10.01
N ALA A 7 -14.22 4.73 -10.24
CA ALA A 7 -13.66 3.88 -9.19
C ALA A 7 -12.34 4.42 -8.62
N LEU A 8 -11.48 5.04 -9.46
CA LEU A 8 -10.20 5.62 -9.05
C LEU A 8 -10.33 6.66 -7.93
N ASN A 9 -11.39 7.48 -7.93
CA ASN A 9 -11.58 8.47 -6.88
C ASN A 9 -11.70 7.82 -5.50
N TYR A 10 -12.42 6.70 -5.41
CA TYR A 10 -12.56 5.95 -4.16
C TYR A 10 -11.28 5.24 -3.75
N GLU A 11 -10.49 4.75 -4.73
CA GLU A 11 -9.15 4.21 -4.48
C GLU A 11 -8.24 5.27 -3.83
N TYR A 12 -8.29 6.53 -4.30
CA TYR A 12 -7.54 7.63 -3.71
C TYR A 12 -7.99 7.97 -2.28
N TYR A 13 -9.29 7.97 -1.97
CA TYR A 13 -9.74 8.21 -0.60
C TYR A 13 -9.21 7.16 0.38
N CYS A 14 -9.25 5.89 0.01
CA CYS A 14 -8.66 4.82 0.80
C CYS A 14 -7.14 4.95 0.93
N TYR A 15 -6.47 5.35 -0.17
CA TYR A 15 -5.03 5.57 -0.17
C TYR A 15 -4.61 6.73 0.75
N PHE A 16 -5.39 7.79 0.84
CA PHE A 16 -5.09 8.92 1.74
C PHE A 16 -5.07 8.51 3.22
N VAL A 17 -5.93 7.57 3.63
CA VAL A 17 -5.89 7.01 4.99
C VAL A 17 -4.54 6.32 5.23
N VAL A 18 -4.12 5.46 4.32
CA VAL A 18 -2.82 4.77 4.41
C VAL A 18 -1.66 5.77 4.41
N SER A 19 -1.72 6.77 3.53
CA SER A 19 -0.70 7.82 3.40
C SER A 19 -0.55 8.62 4.70
N ALA A 20 -1.64 8.93 5.40
CA ALA A 20 -1.58 9.62 6.68
C ALA A 20 -0.82 8.80 7.74
N PHE A 21 -1.12 7.50 7.86
CA PHE A 21 -0.36 6.61 8.75
C PHE A 21 1.11 6.48 8.34
N ALA A 22 1.40 6.40 7.04
CA ALA A 22 2.76 6.33 6.54
C ALA A 22 3.56 7.59 6.87
N GLN A 23 2.99 8.78 6.65
CA GLN A 23 3.64 10.05 6.99
C GLN A 23 3.90 10.19 8.49
N ALA A 24 2.92 9.85 9.33
CA ALA A 24 3.10 9.81 10.78
C ALA A 24 4.22 8.83 11.17
N THR A 25 4.27 7.65 10.54
CA THR A 25 5.31 6.66 10.78
C THR A 25 6.71 7.21 10.46
N VAL A 26 6.89 7.89 9.33
CA VAL A 26 8.19 8.53 9.00
C VAL A 26 8.57 9.54 10.07
N ALA A 27 7.67 10.47 10.39
CA ALA A 27 7.95 11.57 11.30
C ALA A 27 8.32 11.07 12.71
N PHE A 28 7.48 10.24 13.30
CA PHE A 28 7.72 9.73 14.65
C PHE A 28 8.89 8.74 14.72
N THR A 29 9.07 7.88 13.69
CA THR A 29 10.21 6.97 13.66
C THR A 29 11.52 7.73 13.55
N SER A 30 11.63 8.75 12.70
CA SER A 30 12.87 9.52 12.55
C SER A 30 13.25 10.27 13.82
N GLN A 31 12.28 10.90 14.50
CA GLN A 31 12.51 11.59 15.77
C GLN A 31 13.00 10.64 16.88
N ASN A 32 12.31 9.51 17.06
CA ASN A 32 12.66 8.55 18.11
C ASN A 32 13.94 7.77 17.78
N TYR A 33 14.21 7.48 16.50
CA TYR A 33 15.45 6.84 16.08
C TYR A 33 16.65 7.76 16.30
N GLY A 34 16.54 9.04 15.94
CA GLY A 34 17.57 10.07 16.20
C GLY A 34 17.83 10.30 17.69
N ALA A 35 16.81 10.15 18.54
CA ALA A 35 16.93 10.20 19.99
C ALA A 35 17.39 8.87 20.63
N GLY A 36 17.69 7.84 19.83
CA GLY A 36 18.10 6.51 20.29
C GLY A 36 17.01 5.68 20.98
N GLN A 37 15.74 6.09 20.88
CA GLN A 37 14.60 5.44 21.54
C GLN A 37 14.04 4.28 20.70
N ILE A 38 14.82 3.21 20.59
CA ILE A 38 14.54 2.08 19.68
C ILE A 38 13.21 1.36 20.00
N GLU A 39 12.88 1.18 21.29
CA GLU A 39 11.63 0.53 21.67
C GLU A 39 10.40 1.36 21.25
N ARG A 40 10.51 2.68 21.28
CA ARG A 40 9.46 3.55 20.74
C ARG A 40 9.31 3.40 19.22
N CYS A 41 10.39 3.24 18.48
CA CYS A 41 10.31 2.97 17.02
C CYS A 41 9.53 1.69 16.71
N LYS A 42 9.72 0.63 17.51
CA LYS A 42 8.96 -0.63 17.36
C LYS A 42 7.47 -0.43 17.68
N THR A 43 7.19 0.36 18.72
CA THR A 43 5.81 0.68 19.11
C THR A 43 5.10 1.51 18.05
N ILE A 44 5.76 2.55 17.52
CA ILE A 44 5.25 3.39 16.44
C ILE A 44 4.89 2.54 15.22
N PHE A 45 5.79 1.63 14.81
CA PHE A 45 5.52 0.73 13.68
C PHE A 45 4.26 -0.12 13.90
N ARG A 46 4.11 -0.73 15.08
CA ARG A 46 2.92 -1.55 15.40
C ARG A 46 1.64 -0.73 15.45
N GLN A 47 1.70 0.46 16.07
CA GLN A 47 0.56 1.38 16.21
C GLN A 47 0.16 2.03 14.89
N SER A 48 1.04 2.10 13.91
CA SER A 48 0.71 2.56 12.57
C SER A 48 0.25 1.41 11.66
N MET A 49 0.92 0.25 11.72
CA MET A 49 0.64 -0.88 10.84
C MET A 49 -0.76 -1.45 11.08
N LEU A 50 -1.09 -1.77 12.33
CA LEU A 50 -2.36 -2.45 12.63
C LEU A 50 -3.57 -1.55 12.37
N PRO A 51 -3.66 -0.31 12.91
CA PRO A 51 -4.79 0.57 12.60
C PRO A 51 -4.83 1.02 11.15
N GLY A 52 -3.67 1.25 10.50
CA GLY A 52 -3.60 1.60 9.09
C GLY A 52 -4.15 0.50 8.18
N LEU A 53 -3.79 -0.75 8.45
CA LEU A 53 -4.29 -1.90 7.70
C LEU A 53 -5.78 -2.16 7.97
N LEU A 54 -6.21 -2.16 9.22
CA LEU A 54 -7.61 -2.40 9.60
C LEU A 54 -8.52 -1.25 9.18
N GLY A 55 -8.08 0.00 9.34
CA GLY A 55 -8.83 1.18 8.92
C GLY A 55 -9.02 1.22 7.40
N CYS A 56 -7.96 0.96 6.63
CA CYS A 56 -8.05 0.85 5.19
C CYS A 56 -8.98 -0.31 4.77
N ALA A 57 -8.83 -1.49 5.38
CA ALA A 57 -9.68 -2.65 5.08
C ALA A 57 -11.16 -2.37 5.40
N ALA A 58 -11.46 -1.76 6.54
CA ALA A 58 -12.82 -1.41 6.92
C ALA A 58 -13.45 -0.40 5.95
N LEU A 59 -12.69 0.64 5.54
CA LEU A 59 -13.16 1.62 4.57
C LEU A 59 -13.37 0.98 3.19
N ASN A 60 -12.44 0.15 2.73
CA ASN A 60 -12.56 -0.57 1.47
C ASN A 60 -13.79 -1.49 1.45
N LEU A 61 -14.01 -2.25 2.52
CA LEU A 61 -15.18 -3.14 2.64
C LEU A 61 -16.49 -2.34 2.64
N LEU A 62 -16.54 -1.21 3.35
CA LEU A 62 -17.71 -0.33 3.38
C LEU A 62 -18.05 0.17 1.96
N ILE A 63 -17.04 0.68 1.22
CA ILE A 63 -17.25 1.23 -0.11
C ILE A 63 -17.63 0.12 -1.10
N VAL A 64 -16.99 -1.04 -1.04
CA VAL A 64 -17.31 -2.18 -1.93
C VAL A 64 -18.69 -2.74 -1.62
N TRP A 65 -19.10 -2.80 -0.35
CA TRP A 65 -20.44 -3.23 0.04
C TRP A 65 -21.54 -2.33 -0.55
N GLN A 66 -21.31 -1.01 -0.55
CA GLN A 66 -22.24 -0.01 -1.08
C GLN A 66 -21.83 0.49 -2.49
N LYS A 67 -21.09 -0.30 -3.25
CA LYS A 67 -20.47 0.10 -4.52
C LYS A 67 -21.45 0.75 -5.51
N GLU A 68 -22.66 0.19 -5.66
CA GLU A 68 -23.66 0.74 -6.58
C GLU A 68 -24.11 2.14 -6.18
N PHE A 69 -24.33 2.37 -4.89
CA PHE A 69 -24.66 3.69 -4.36
C PHE A 69 -23.55 4.69 -4.68
N PHE A 70 -22.30 4.35 -4.39
CA PHE A 70 -21.17 5.23 -4.64
C PHE A 70 -20.93 5.49 -6.13
N ILE A 71 -21.05 4.47 -7.01
CA ILE A 71 -20.84 4.64 -8.44
C ILE A 71 -21.92 5.54 -9.06
N ARG A 72 -23.16 5.48 -8.58
CA ARG A 72 -24.28 6.28 -9.08
C ARG A 72 -24.11 7.79 -8.87
N PHE A 73 -23.22 8.24 -7.97
CA PHE A 73 -22.84 9.65 -7.87
C PHE A 73 -22.11 10.18 -9.12
N PHE A 74 -21.45 9.29 -9.86
CA PHE A 74 -20.66 9.68 -11.03
C PHE A 74 -21.34 9.39 -12.35
N THR A 75 -22.22 8.38 -12.39
CA THR A 75 -22.86 7.96 -13.64
C THR A 75 -24.14 7.16 -13.40
N THR A 76 -25.08 7.28 -14.35
CA THR A 76 -26.30 6.47 -14.41
C THR A 76 -26.25 5.43 -15.52
N GLU A 77 -25.21 5.44 -16.35
CA GLU A 77 -25.00 4.53 -17.49
C GLU A 77 -24.72 3.09 -17.00
N PRO A 78 -25.55 2.09 -17.35
CA PRO A 78 -25.44 0.73 -16.83
C PRO A 78 -24.09 0.05 -17.16
N GLU A 79 -23.57 0.26 -18.36
CA GLU A 79 -22.27 -0.30 -18.75
C GLU A 79 -21.12 0.28 -17.94
N ILE A 80 -21.14 1.60 -17.69
CA ILE A 80 -20.13 2.28 -16.90
C ILE A 80 -20.17 1.78 -15.46
N ILE A 81 -21.37 1.63 -14.87
CA ILE A 81 -21.57 1.08 -13.52
C ILE A 81 -20.98 -0.32 -13.43
N ARG A 82 -21.21 -1.18 -14.41
CA ARG A 82 -20.69 -2.55 -14.44
C ARG A 82 -19.15 -2.59 -14.38
N TYR A 83 -18.46 -1.84 -15.24
CA TYR A 83 -17.00 -1.81 -15.26
C TYR A 83 -16.41 -1.16 -14.01
N ALA A 84 -17.06 -0.14 -13.46
CA ALA A 84 -16.65 0.45 -12.19
C ALA A 84 -16.78 -0.54 -11.01
N ALA A 85 -17.88 -1.29 -10.96
CA ALA A 85 -18.11 -2.31 -9.93
C ALA A 85 -17.05 -3.42 -9.99
N ILE A 86 -16.74 -3.94 -11.19
CA ILE A 86 -15.68 -4.93 -11.37
C ILE A 86 -14.33 -4.38 -10.86
N ARG A 87 -13.99 -3.15 -11.20
CA ARG A 87 -12.75 -2.53 -10.74
C ARG A 87 -12.71 -2.40 -9.21
N MET A 88 -13.81 -1.96 -8.58
CA MET A 88 -13.89 -1.86 -7.13
C MET A 88 -13.69 -3.23 -6.46
N GLU A 89 -14.25 -4.29 -7.00
CA GLU A 89 -14.09 -5.65 -6.47
C GLU A 89 -12.65 -6.15 -6.59
N TYR A 90 -11.98 -5.95 -7.73
CA TYR A 90 -10.63 -6.46 -7.96
C TYR A 90 -9.52 -5.58 -7.38
N VAL A 91 -9.73 -4.28 -7.30
CA VAL A 91 -8.69 -3.34 -6.89
C VAL A 91 -8.95 -2.84 -5.47
N LEU A 92 -10.11 -2.21 -5.24
CA LEU A 92 -10.40 -1.58 -3.97
C LEU A 92 -10.49 -2.60 -2.82
N LEU A 93 -11.09 -3.77 -3.05
CA LEU A 93 -11.20 -4.82 -2.03
C LEU A 93 -9.83 -5.25 -1.49
N PHE A 94 -8.81 -5.34 -2.33
CA PHE A 94 -7.47 -5.79 -1.95
C PHE A 94 -6.48 -4.65 -1.66
N GLN A 95 -6.89 -3.40 -1.81
CA GLN A 95 -6.01 -2.24 -1.64
C GLN A 95 -5.41 -2.13 -0.22
N PHE A 96 -6.08 -2.67 0.80
CA PHE A 96 -5.54 -2.70 2.16
C PHE A 96 -4.18 -3.41 2.26
N ILE A 97 -3.87 -4.34 1.33
CA ILE A 97 -2.56 -5.01 1.26
C ILE A 97 -1.46 -3.98 1.00
N ALA A 98 -1.77 -2.92 0.24
CA ALA A 98 -0.82 -1.84 -0.02
C ALA A 98 -0.36 -1.13 1.26
N SER A 99 -1.19 -1.09 2.30
CA SER A 99 -0.83 -0.52 3.61
C SER A 99 0.42 -1.18 4.20
N SER A 100 0.61 -2.47 3.95
CA SER A 100 1.73 -3.25 4.50
C SER A 100 3.09 -2.73 4.01
N TYR A 101 3.24 -2.48 2.72
CA TYR A 101 4.51 -1.98 2.19
C TYR A 101 4.65 -0.47 2.34
N GLU A 102 3.57 0.30 2.32
CA GLU A 102 3.62 1.76 2.54
C GLU A 102 4.11 2.09 3.95
N ILE A 103 3.54 1.45 4.97
CA ILE A 103 3.93 1.69 6.37
C ILE A 103 5.30 1.09 6.67
N SER A 104 5.63 -0.10 6.15
CA SER A 104 6.98 -0.68 6.30
C SER A 104 8.04 0.16 5.60
N GLY A 105 7.74 0.67 4.40
CA GLY A 105 8.61 1.59 3.67
C GLY A 105 8.77 2.93 4.40
N ALA A 106 7.70 3.44 5.01
CA ALA A 106 7.75 4.63 5.84
C ALA A 106 8.65 4.45 7.06
N ALA A 107 8.57 3.31 7.74
CA ALA A 107 9.45 2.99 8.85
C ALA A 107 10.93 2.89 8.42
N LEU A 108 11.21 2.30 7.24
CA LEU A 108 12.55 2.28 6.65
C LEU A 108 13.08 3.70 6.36
N ARG A 109 12.24 4.55 5.77
CA ARG A 109 12.59 5.97 5.53
C ARG A 109 12.89 6.70 6.84
N GLY A 110 12.10 6.43 7.88
CA GLY A 110 12.28 7.02 9.22
C GLY A 110 13.60 6.65 9.89
N ILE A 111 14.17 5.47 9.61
CA ILE A 111 15.49 5.05 10.11
C ILE A 111 16.64 5.36 9.13
N GLY A 112 16.38 6.14 8.07
CA GLY A 112 17.39 6.60 7.10
C GLY A 112 17.58 5.72 5.85
N TYR A 113 16.84 4.63 5.69
CA TYR A 113 16.94 3.74 4.53
C TYR A 113 15.88 4.06 3.46
N SER A 114 16.00 5.20 2.79
CA SER A 114 14.99 5.65 1.81
C SER A 114 15.07 4.91 0.47
N MET A 115 16.26 4.55 0.01
CA MET A 115 16.46 3.93 -1.32
C MET A 115 15.87 2.51 -1.39
N THR A 116 16.01 1.72 -0.31
CA THR A 116 15.57 0.32 -0.31
C THR A 116 14.06 0.16 -0.60
N PRO A 117 13.14 0.81 0.15
CA PRO A 117 11.72 0.69 -0.14
C PRO A 117 11.35 1.28 -1.51
N THR A 118 12.01 2.37 -1.92
CA THR A 118 11.75 3.00 -3.22
C THR A 118 12.07 2.05 -4.38
N VAL A 119 13.24 1.45 -4.39
CA VAL A 119 13.65 0.50 -5.44
C VAL A 119 12.72 -0.71 -5.46
N LEU A 120 12.44 -1.33 -4.30
CA LEU A 120 11.53 -2.48 -4.20
C LEU A 120 10.12 -2.15 -4.69
N THR A 121 9.62 -0.95 -4.38
CA THR A 121 8.29 -0.53 -4.85
C THR A 121 8.28 -0.29 -6.36
N ILE A 122 9.30 0.34 -6.94
CA ILE A 122 9.40 0.54 -8.40
C ILE A 122 9.40 -0.81 -9.12
N PHE A 123 10.21 -1.77 -8.68
CA PHE A 123 10.24 -3.10 -9.30
C PHE A 123 8.94 -3.88 -9.09
N GLY A 124 8.39 -3.86 -7.87
CA GLY A 124 7.20 -4.65 -7.52
C GLY A 124 5.89 -4.07 -8.05
N THR A 125 5.76 -2.74 -8.18
CA THR A 125 4.53 -2.13 -8.70
C THR A 125 4.65 -1.66 -10.14
N CYS A 126 5.71 -0.95 -10.52
CA CYS A 126 5.81 -0.39 -11.86
C CYS A 126 6.28 -1.44 -12.88
N LEU A 127 7.45 -2.05 -12.65
CA LEU A 127 8.04 -2.98 -13.63
C LEU A 127 7.17 -4.24 -13.78
N LEU A 128 6.71 -4.82 -12.70
CA LEU A 128 5.85 -6.01 -12.74
C LEU A 128 4.56 -5.75 -13.51
N ARG A 129 3.94 -4.58 -13.33
CA ARG A 129 2.72 -4.23 -14.08
C ARG A 129 2.98 -4.02 -15.56
N LEU A 130 4.11 -3.43 -15.93
CA LEU A 130 4.49 -3.32 -17.34
C LEU A 130 4.69 -4.71 -17.96
N VAL A 131 5.45 -5.58 -17.30
CA VAL A 131 5.63 -6.97 -17.77
C VAL A 131 4.29 -7.69 -17.92
N TRP A 132 3.38 -7.55 -16.95
CA TRP A 132 2.04 -8.15 -16.98
C TRP A 132 1.22 -7.68 -18.19
N ILE A 133 1.21 -6.38 -18.47
CA ILE A 133 0.48 -5.80 -19.59
C ILE A 133 0.99 -6.34 -20.93
N PHE A 134 2.31 -6.51 -21.09
CA PHE A 134 2.89 -6.98 -22.34
C PHE A 134 2.89 -8.51 -22.51
N THR A 135 2.80 -9.27 -21.41
CA THR A 135 2.91 -10.75 -21.45
C THR A 135 1.57 -11.45 -21.20
N VAL A 136 0.86 -11.08 -20.13
CA VAL A 136 -0.33 -11.82 -19.66
C VAL A 136 -1.62 -11.29 -20.32
N VAL A 137 -1.78 -9.98 -20.41
CA VAL A 137 -3.00 -9.36 -20.96
C VAL A 137 -3.26 -9.76 -22.43
N PRO A 138 -2.26 -9.87 -23.33
CA PRO A 138 -2.50 -10.30 -24.69
C PRO A 138 -3.01 -11.74 -24.82
N LEU A 139 -2.73 -12.60 -23.83
CA LEU A 139 -3.15 -14.01 -23.82
C LEU A 139 -4.64 -14.18 -23.50
N SER A 140 -5.19 -13.37 -22.59
CA SER A 140 -6.58 -13.53 -22.14
C SER A 140 -7.55 -12.46 -22.64
N LYS A 141 -7.04 -11.26 -22.98
CA LYS A 141 -7.81 -10.09 -23.44
C LYS A 141 -9.01 -9.73 -22.55
N SER A 142 -9.00 -10.13 -21.28
CA SER A 142 -10.06 -9.86 -20.31
C SER A 142 -9.74 -8.63 -19.47
N TYR A 143 -10.77 -7.83 -19.15
CA TYR A 143 -10.65 -6.70 -18.24
C TYR A 143 -10.27 -7.14 -16.82
N GLU A 144 -10.76 -8.28 -16.37
CA GLU A 144 -10.44 -8.86 -15.07
C GLU A 144 -8.97 -9.26 -14.98
N THR A 145 -8.41 -9.84 -16.04
CA THR A 145 -6.96 -10.17 -16.09
C THR A 145 -6.09 -8.91 -16.03
N LEU A 146 -6.54 -7.82 -16.64
CA LEU A 146 -5.85 -6.54 -16.52
C LEU A 146 -5.86 -6.05 -15.06
N LEU A 147 -6.97 -6.20 -14.35
CA LEU A 147 -7.10 -5.75 -12.96
C LEU A 147 -6.40 -6.66 -11.95
N ALA A 148 -6.28 -7.95 -12.23
CA ALA A 148 -5.63 -8.92 -11.35
C ALA A 148 -4.15 -8.58 -11.02
N VAL A 149 -3.49 -7.80 -11.87
CA VAL A 149 -2.12 -7.35 -11.61
C VAL A 149 -2.01 -6.51 -10.34
N TYR A 150 -3.06 -5.77 -9.96
CA TYR A 150 -3.02 -4.89 -8.78
C TYR A 150 -2.80 -5.69 -7.49
N PRO A 151 -3.68 -6.64 -7.10
CA PRO A 151 -3.46 -7.42 -5.89
C PRO A 151 -2.18 -8.26 -5.93
N ILE A 152 -1.82 -8.84 -7.08
CA ILE A 152 -0.60 -9.62 -7.24
C ILE A 152 0.63 -8.74 -6.98
N SER A 153 0.70 -7.56 -7.61
CA SER A 153 1.80 -6.63 -7.42
C SER A 153 1.92 -6.14 -5.97
N TRP A 154 0.80 -5.91 -5.29
CA TRP A 154 0.79 -5.49 -3.89
C TRP A 154 1.27 -6.57 -2.94
N VAL A 155 0.90 -7.83 -3.17
CA VAL A 155 1.39 -8.96 -2.37
C VAL A 155 2.90 -9.13 -2.53
N ILE A 156 3.41 -9.14 -3.75
CA ILE A 156 4.84 -9.29 -4.03
C ILE A 156 5.64 -8.13 -3.42
N THR A 157 5.18 -6.89 -3.64
CA THR A 157 5.82 -5.69 -3.06
C THR A 157 5.72 -5.71 -1.53
N GLY A 158 4.58 -6.09 -0.98
CA GLY A 158 4.34 -6.22 0.45
C GLY A 158 5.33 -7.18 1.12
N ILE A 159 5.45 -8.37 0.58
CA ILE A 159 6.42 -9.37 1.07
C ILE A 159 7.85 -8.82 0.98
N SER A 160 8.23 -8.24 -0.15
CA SER A 160 9.59 -7.73 -0.38
C SER A 160 9.96 -6.61 0.59
N VAL A 161 9.10 -5.60 0.73
CA VAL A 161 9.36 -4.43 1.60
C VAL A 161 9.26 -4.79 3.08
N CYS A 162 8.30 -5.63 3.48
CA CYS A 162 8.20 -6.11 4.87
C CYS A 162 9.40 -6.96 5.26
N THR A 163 9.91 -7.80 4.37
CA THR A 163 11.13 -8.60 4.58
C THR A 163 12.35 -7.68 4.72
N ALA A 164 12.50 -6.72 3.81
CA ALA A 164 13.57 -5.74 3.88
C ALA A 164 13.52 -4.94 5.21
N TYR A 165 12.33 -4.52 5.64
CA TYR A 165 12.16 -3.88 6.94
C TYR A 165 12.58 -4.78 8.10
N ALA A 166 12.17 -6.06 8.10
CA ALA A 166 12.52 -7.01 9.15
C ALA A 166 14.03 -7.25 9.26
N ILE A 167 14.74 -7.29 8.13
CA ILE A 167 16.20 -7.50 8.07
C ILE A 167 16.94 -6.22 8.48
N ILE A 168 16.61 -5.09 7.84
CA ILE A 168 17.33 -3.82 8.03
C ILE A 168 17.14 -3.29 9.46
N ARG A 169 15.92 -3.34 10.01
CA ARG A 169 15.68 -2.86 11.36
C ARG A 169 16.52 -3.58 12.41
N ARG A 170 16.75 -4.90 12.26
CA ARG A 170 17.58 -5.67 13.19
C ARG A 170 19.00 -5.13 13.22
N LYS A 171 19.58 -4.88 12.04
CA LYS A 171 20.92 -4.33 11.89
C LYS A 171 21.00 -2.87 12.40
N ALA A 172 20.08 -2.02 11.97
CA ALA A 172 20.06 -0.60 12.34
C ALA A 172 19.88 -0.40 13.85
N PHE A 173 18.99 -1.18 14.47
CA PHE A 173 18.72 -1.07 15.91
C PHE A 173 19.87 -1.59 16.75
N SER A 174 20.57 -2.65 16.36
CA SER A 174 21.76 -3.13 17.07
C SER A 174 22.91 -2.12 17.02
N LEU A 175 23.12 -1.48 15.86
CA LEU A 175 24.15 -0.44 15.70
C LEU A 175 23.86 0.79 16.56
N SER A 176 22.62 1.25 16.62
CA SER A 176 22.21 2.40 17.43
C SER A 176 22.44 2.16 18.92
N VAL A 177 22.14 0.95 19.42
CA VAL A 177 22.41 0.60 20.84
C VAL A 177 23.89 0.60 21.16
N LEU A 178 24.74 0.07 20.27
CA LEU A 178 26.19 0.07 20.46
C LEU A 178 26.81 1.47 20.44
N GLN A 179 26.23 2.41 19.68
CA GLN A 179 26.68 3.81 19.65
C GLN A 179 26.36 4.58 20.94
N GLN A 180 25.29 4.21 21.63
CA GLN A 180 24.91 4.83 22.92
C GLN A 180 25.72 4.35 24.10
N GLN A 181 26.42 3.22 23.98
CA GLN A 181 27.28 2.66 25.01
C GLN A 181 28.73 3.17 24.97
N LYS A 182 29.07 3.96 23.94
CA LYS A 182 30.37 4.65 23.79
C LYS A 182 30.28 6.09 24.20
#